data_a5b1a2d7295b9ce33a74311cca8b41e4
#
_entry.id   a5b1a2d7295b9ce33a74311cca8b41e4
#
_cell.length_a   1.000
_cell.length_b   1.000
_cell.length_c   1.000
_cell.angle_alpha   90.00
_cell.angle_beta   90.00
_cell.angle_gamma   90.00
#
_symmetry.space_group_name_H-M   'P 1'
#
loop_
_entity.id
_entity.type
_entity.pdbx_description
1 polymer ?
#
loop_
_entity_poly.entity_id
_entity_poly.type
_entity_poly.pdbx_seq_one_letter_code
_entity_poly.pdbx_strand_id
1 'polypeptide(L)'
;VSVPVGQMTAMMSFLSFNRRQETEADLLGARLLADAGYDPHASYRVWRKIIAEEEAAVAKSEQPGMFSNTHPASEDRADYLETWVKLRFGPPDAELVADEAFLEILNKHYLFLMEDQIDTNRFGRTQALLEHHAEIGVEPSLVRYFYGEMFRQRGREGDAELAIAAYRHSIEGGAAPPEAYKNLGYLQLKAGDLEAAKRRFREYLEIAPQASDRAMIEFYLEEEQ
;
A
#
# COMPACT_ATOMS: atom_id res chain seq x y z
N VAL A 1 22.31 10.74 -32.38
CA VAL A 1 21.23 11.53 -32.98
C VAL A 1 21.15 12.82 -32.20
N SER A 2 21.61 13.97 -32.80
CA SER A 2 21.54 15.28 -32.14
C SER A 2 20.14 15.83 -32.24
N VAL A 3 19.55 16.17 -31.10
CA VAL A 3 18.25 16.86 -31.05
C VAL A 3 18.45 18.30 -31.54
N PRO A 4 17.64 18.79 -32.49
CA PRO A 4 17.75 20.19 -32.97
C PRO A 4 17.52 21.18 -31.80
N VAL A 5 18.36 22.24 -31.77
CA VAL A 5 18.30 23.27 -30.70
C VAL A 5 16.92 23.85 -30.52
N GLY A 6 16.15 24.05 -31.59
CA GLY A 6 14.76 24.54 -31.51
C GLY A 6 13.79 23.59 -30.81
N GLN A 7 13.92 22.27 -30.99
CA GLN A 7 13.12 21.28 -30.27
C GLN A 7 13.50 21.23 -28.78
N MET A 8 14.78 21.37 -28.48
CA MET A 8 15.27 21.41 -27.10
C MET A 8 14.74 22.64 -26.35
N THR A 9 14.72 23.82 -27.01
CA THR A 9 14.16 25.06 -26.45
C THR A 9 12.66 24.95 -26.21
N ALA A 10 11.90 24.40 -27.17
CA ALA A 10 10.46 24.19 -27.03
C ALA A 10 10.15 23.20 -25.90
N MET A 11 10.92 22.10 -25.80
CA MET A 11 10.78 21.12 -24.72
C MET A 11 11.10 21.72 -23.35
N MET A 12 12.16 22.54 -23.22
CA MET A 12 12.51 23.22 -21.98
C MET A 12 11.43 24.23 -21.58
N SER A 13 10.84 24.96 -22.53
CA SER A 13 9.74 25.88 -22.27
C SER A 13 8.48 25.14 -21.77
N PHE A 14 8.16 24.02 -22.40
CA PHE A 14 7.03 23.17 -21.99
C PHE A 14 7.23 22.58 -20.59
N LEU A 15 8.42 22.04 -20.29
CA LEU A 15 8.74 21.52 -18.96
C LEU A 15 8.76 22.60 -17.88
N SER A 16 9.18 23.82 -18.20
CA SER A 16 9.17 24.94 -17.26
C SER A 16 7.74 25.44 -17.00
N PHE A 17 6.87 25.40 -18.01
CA PHE A 17 5.45 25.72 -17.87
C PHE A 17 4.74 24.70 -16.97
N ASN A 18 4.97 23.42 -17.21
CA ASN A 18 4.41 22.36 -16.37
C ASN A 18 4.86 22.48 -14.90
N ARG A 19 6.15 22.73 -14.64
CA ARG A 19 6.65 22.93 -13.27
C ARG A 19 5.98 24.11 -12.56
N ARG A 20 5.71 25.20 -13.27
CA ARG A 20 5.00 26.35 -12.69
C ARG A 20 3.56 25.99 -12.34
N GLN A 21 2.87 25.27 -13.20
CA GLN A 21 1.50 24.83 -12.95
C GLN A 21 1.42 23.85 -11.76
N GLU A 22 2.39 22.93 -11.65
CA GLU A 22 2.48 22.03 -10.50
C GLU A 22 2.69 22.83 -9.19
N THR A 23 3.61 23.82 -9.20
CA THR A 23 3.82 24.69 -8.04
C THR A 23 2.55 25.47 -7.65
N GLU A 24 1.85 26.07 -8.63
CA GLU A 24 0.61 26.80 -8.39
C GLU A 24 -0.49 25.88 -7.83
N ALA A 25 -0.60 24.65 -8.36
CA ALA A 25 -1.55 23.64 -7.90
C ALA A 25 -1.24 23.18 -6.46
N ASP A 26 0.03 22.92 -6.13
CA ASP A 26 0.47 22.53 -4.81
C ASP A 26 0.14 23.60 -3.76
N LEU A 27 0.47 24.88 -4.05
CA LEU A 27 0.18 25.99 -3.15
C LEU A 27 -1.33 26.25 -2.99
N LEU A 28 -2.09 26.10 -4.07
CA LEU A 28 -3.55 26.20 -4.03
C LEU A 28 -4.14 25.06 -3.19
N GLY A 29 -3.65 23.83 -3.39
CA GLY A 29 -4.08 22.67 -2.62
C GLY A 29 -3.86 22.85 -1.12
N ALA A 30 -2.69 23.34 -0.72
CA ALA A 30 -2.39 23.62 0.69
C ALA A 30 -3.32 24.68 1.29
N ARG A 31 -3.69 25.73 0.52
CA ARG A 31 -4.67 26.75 0.95
C ARG A 31 -6.06 26.14 1.12
N LEU A 32 -6.50 25.36 0.14
CA LEU A 32 -7.81 24.71 0.18
C LEU A 32 -7.95 23.76 1.37
N LEU A 33 -6.87 23.04 1.73
CA LEU A 33 -6.85 22.23 2.95
C LEU A 33 -7.09 23.09 4.18
N ALA A 34 -6.34 24.19 4.34
CA ALA A 34 -6.49 25.10 5.47
C ALA A 34 -7.88 25.77 5.52
N ASP A 35 -8.39 26.22 4.37
CA ASP A 35 -9.71 26.87 4.27
C ASP A 35 -10.85 25.89 4.61
N ALA A 36 -10.65 24.59 4.34
CA ALA A 36 -11.57 23.52 4.69
C ALA A 36 -11.42 23.01 6.15
N GLY A 37 -10.49 23.57 6.93
CA GLY A 37 -10.24 23.18 8.31
C GLY A 37 -9.36 21.95 8.47
N TYR A 38 -8.70 21.49 7.39
CA TYR A 38 -7.71 20.43 7.44
C TYR A 38 -6.30 20.97 7.67
N ASP A 39 -5.38 20.08 8.09
CA ASP A 39 -3.99 20.44 8.28
C ASP A 39 -3.27 20.71 6.93
N PRO A 40 -2.83 21.95 6.66
CA PRO A 40 -2.13 22.27 5.42
C PRO A 40 -0.77 21.56 5.31
N HIS A 41 -0.17 21.11 6.42
CA HIS A 41 1.08 20.34 6.41
C HIS A 41 0.93 18.97 5.74
N ALA A 42 -0.28 18.43 5.63
CA ALA A 42 -0.55 17.20 4.88
C ALA A 42 -0.12 17.34 3.41
N SER A 43 -0.16 18.54 2.83
CA SER A 43 0.18 18.79 1.42
C SER A 43 1.62 18.40 1.06
N TYR A 44 2.62 18.70 1.88
CA TYR A 44 4.01 18.29 1.62
C TYR A 44 4.32 16.90 2.17
N ARG A 45 3.62 16.45 3.22
CA ARG A 45 3.81 15.11 3.79
C ARG A 45 3.44 14.02 2.80
N VAL A 46 2.39 14.22 1.98
CA VAL A 46 2.03 13.25 0.93
C VAL A 46 3.14 13.08 -0.09
N TRP A 47 3.82 14.17 -0.48
CA TRP A 47 4.97 14.09 -1.39
C TRP A 47 6.15 13.36 -0.75
N ARG A 48 6.48 13.64 0.52
CA ARG A 48 7.51 12.89 1.25
C ARG A 48 7.23 11.39 1.29
N LYS A 49 5.96 11.00 1.50
CA LYS A 49 5.56 9.58 1.48
C LYS A 49 5.72 8.97 0.09
N ILE A 50 5.25 9.62 -0.95
CA ILE A 50 5.39 9.14 -2.33
C ILE A 50 6.87 8.95 -2.68
N ILE A 51 7.74 9.89 -2.29
CA ILE A 51 9.19 9.79 -2.48
C ILE A 51 9.73 8.55 -1.76
N ALA A 52 9.42 8.38 -0.49
CA ALA A 52 9.89 7.23 0.29
C ALA A 52 9.41 5.88 -0.28
N GLU A 53 8.17 5.80 -0.76
CA GLU A 53 7.64 4.62 -1.42
C GLU A 53 8.36 4.31 -2.75
N GLU A 54 8.66 5.34 -3.56
CA GLU A 54 9.40 5.16 -4.81
C GLU A 54 10.87 4.77 -4.55
N GLU A 55 11.51 5.33 -3.53
CA GLU A 55 12.85 4.91 -3.10
C GLU A 55 12.87 3.45 -2.66
N ALA A 56 11.87 3.00 -1.91
CA ALA A 56 11.73 1.60 -1.51
C ALA A 56 11.52 0.68 -2.73
N ALA A 57 10.77 1.11 -3.74
CA ALA A 57 10.61 0.39 -4.99
C ALA A 57 11.93 0.30 -5.77
N VAL A 58 12.65 1.41 -5.92
CA VAL A 58 13.95 1.47 -6.61
C VAL A 58 14.99 0.58 -5.91
N ALA A 59 15.06 0.60 -4.57
CA ALA A 59 15.93 -0.26 -3.79
C ALA A 59 15.70 -1.76 -4.02
N LYS A 60 14.51 -2.15 -4.52
CA LYS A 60 14.15 -3.53 -4.92
C LYS A 60 14.17 -3.74 -6.44
N SER A 61 14.72 -2.80 -7.21
CA SER A 61 14.75 -2.81 -8.69
C SER A 61 13.36 -2.86 -9.34
N GLU A 62 12.38 -2.26 -8.69
CA GLU A 62 11.01 -2.15 -9.21
C GLU A 62 10.86 -0.94 -10.13
N GLN A 63 9.93 -1.02 -11.09
CA GLN A 63 9.66 0.10 -11.98
C GLN A 63 8.86 1.21 -11.28
N PRO A 64 9.10 2.49 -11.60
CA PRO A 64 8.28 3.59 -11.09
C PRO A 64 6.80 3.41 -11.43
N GLY A 65 5.92 3.87 -10.55
CA GLY A 65 4.48 3.85 -10.79
C GLY A 65 4.05 4.81 -11.89
N MET A 66 2.87 4.57 -12.47
CA MET A 66 2.33 5.44 -13.53
C MET A 66 2.15 6.88 -13.04
N PHE A 67 1.75 7.07 -11.78
CA PHE A 67 1.60 8.40 -11.18
C PHE A 67 2.92 9.16 -11.09
N SER A 68 4.00 8.53 -10.63
CA SER A 68 5.34 9.16 -10.58
C SER A 68 5.89 9.51 -11.96
N ASN A 69 5.48 8.80 -13.02
CA ASN A 69 5.89 9.13 -14.39
C ASN A 69 5.19 10.39 -14.93
N THR A 70 3.94 10.62 -14.54
CA THR A 70 3.12 11.76 -15.03
C THR A 70 3.23 12.99 -14.13
N HIS A 71 3.39 12.79 -12.83
CA HIS A 71 3.50 13.82 -11.80
C HIS A 71 4.67 13.47 -10.87
N PRO A 72 5.92 13.66 -11.31
CA PRO A 72 7.07 13.23 -10.54
C PRO A 72 7.09 13.95 -9.19
N ALA A 73 7.07 13.15 -8.13
CA ALA A 73 7.41 13.62 -6.80
C ALA A 73 8.90 13.98 -6.82
N SER A 74 9.24 15.17 -6.33
CA SER A 74 10.62 15.61 -6.20
C SER A 74 10.85 16.19 -4.83
N GLU A 75 12.08 16.03 -4.33
CA GLU A 75 12.50 16.69 -3.10
C GLU A 75 12.28 18.19 -3.17
N ASP A 76 12.59 18.82 -4.31
CA ASP A 76 12.36 20.24 -4.52
C ASP A 76 10.90 20.65 -4.32
N ARG A 77 9.92 19.81 -4.77
CA ARG A 77 8.49 20.09 -4.55
C ARG A 77 8.12 19.98 -3.08
N ALA A 78 8.55 18.92 -2.42
CA ALA A 78 8.31 18.74 -0.99
C ALA A 78 8.94 19.88 -0.17
N ASP A 79 10.17 20.28 -0.49
CA ASP A 79 10.94 21.31 0.22
C ASP A 79 10.31 22.71 0.11
N TYR A 80 9.98 23.16 -1.13
CA TYR A 80 9.38 24.48 -1.27
C TYR A 80 7.99 24.55 -0.64
N LEU A 81 7.20 23.47 -0.79
CA LEU A 81 5.86 23.41 -0.22
C LEU A 81 5.90 23.39 1.31
N GLU A 82 6.80 22.60 1.90
CA GLU A 82 7.05 22.58 3.34
C GLU A 82 7.45 23.96 3.86
N THR A 83 8.41 24.61 3.19
CA THR A 83 8.86 25.95 3.55
C THR A 83 7.72 26.95 3.49
N TRP A 84 6.95 26.96 2.40
CA TRP A 84 5.84 27.87 2.22
C TRP A 84 4.73 27.65 3.25
N VAL A 85 4.36 26.40 3.52
CA VAL A 85 3.31 26.05 4.49
C VAL A 85 3.72 26.50 5.90
N LYS A 86 4.96 26.20 6.32
CA LYS A 86 5.48 26.62 7.63
C LYS A 86 5.51 28.15 7.79
N LEU A 87 5.90 28.90 6.75
CA LEU A 87 5.90 30.36 6.77
C LEU A 87 4.48 30.95 6.84
N ARG A 88 3.51 30.30 6.19
CA ARG A 88 2.14 30.81 6.06
C ARG A 88 1.24 30.43 7.23
N PHE A 89 1.39 29.23 7.77
CA PHE A 89 0.50 28.64 8.77
C PHE A 89 1.20 28.32 10.11
N GLY A 90 2.50 28.54 10.21
CA GLY A 90 3.31 28.18 11.38
C GLY A 90 3.88 26.76 11.30
N PRO A 91 4.60 26.32 12.36
CA PRO A 91 5.07 24.95 12.45
C PRO A 91 3.87 23.99 12.59
N PRO A 92 4.02 22.71 12.20
CA PRO A 92 2.97 21.71 12.43
C PRO A 92 2.70 21.59 13.94
N ASP A 93 1.42 21.54 14.30
CA ASP A 93 1.04 21.04 15.61
C ASP A 93 1.48 19.57 15.74
N ALA A 94 1.62 19.06 16.97
CA ALA A 94 2.21 17.75 17.26
C ALA A 94 1.76 16.65 16.31
N GLU A 95 2.58 15.62 16.20
CA GLU A 95 2.42 14.44 15.35
C GLU A 95 0.96 14.04 15.08
N LEU A 96 0.51 14.20 13.83
CA LEU A 96 -0.86 13.86 13.47
C LEU A 96 -1.07 12.35 13.61
N VAL A 97 -1.74 11.99 14.67
CA VAL A 97 -2.44 10.69 14.74
C VAL A 97 -3.52 10.74 13.65
N ALA A 98 -3.64 9.70 12.85
CA ALA A 98 -4.70 9.62 11.85
C ALA A 98 -6.06 9.80 12.54
N ASP A 99 -6.93 10.64 11.96
CA ASP A 99 -8.27 10.87 12.46
C ASP A 99 -9.03 9.54 12.52
N GLU A 100 -9.69 9.27 13.66
CA GLU A 100 -10.46 8.06 13.88
C GLU A 100 -11.51 7.83 12.77
N ALA A 101 -12.18 8.89 12.34
CA ALA A 101 -13.14 8.83 11.23
C ALA A 101 -12.47 8.44 9.90
N PHE A 102 -11.25 8.90 9.64
CA PHE A 102 -10.46 8.48 8.48
C PHE A 102 -10.09 7.00 8.58
N LEU A 103 -9.62 6.54 9.73
CA LEU A 103 -9.26 5.13 9.94
C LEU A 103 -10.47 4.20 9.81
N GLU A 104 -11.65 4.61 10.28
CA GLU A 104 -12.89 3.85 10.10
C GLU A 104 -13.21 3.63 8.62
N ILE A 105 -13.14 4.71 7.82
CA ILE A 105 -13.37 4.64 6.37
C ILE A 105 -12.29 3.80 5.69
N LEU A 106 -11.02 4.03 6.03
CA LEU A 106 -9.90 3.30 5.46
C LEU A 106 -10.02 1.79 5.74
N ASN A 107 -10.27 1.40 6.99
CA ASN A 107 -10.43 -0.01 7.38
C ASN A 107 -11.59 -0.68 6.65
N LYS A 108 -12.71 0.03 6.46
CA LYS A 108 -13.88 -0.47 5.73
C LYS A 108 -13.56 -0.82 4.27
N HIS A 109 -12.68 -0.05 3.62
CA HIS A 109 -12.34 -0.21 2.21
C HIS A 109 -10.95 -0.83 1.99
N TYR A 110 -10.26 -1.20 3.06
CA TYR A 110 -8.85 -1.57 3.03
C TYR A 110 -8.56 -2.79 2.15
N LEU A 111 -9.41 -3.82 2.22
CA LEU A 111 -9.25 -5.01 1.38
C LEU A 111 -9.23 -4.65 -0.09
N PHE A 112 -10.23 -3.91 -0.57
CA PHE A 112 -10.34 -3.50 -1.97
C PHE A 112 -9.13 -2.65 -2.42
N LEU A 113 -8.71 -1.67 -1.61
CA LEU A 113 -7.59 -0.79 -1.95
C LEU A 113 -6.25 -1.53 -2.00
N MET A 114 -6.05 -2.47 -1.09
CA MET A 114 -4.80 -3.21 -1.01
C MET A 114 -4.71 -4.37 -1.99
N GLU A 115 -5.82 -4.94 -2.44
CA GLU A 115 -5.86 -5.91 -3.54
C GLU A 115 -5.26 -5.30 -4.81
N ASP A 116 -5.71 -4.09 -5.21
CA ASP A 116 -5.15 -3.37 -6.35
C ASP A 116 -3.64 -3.11 -6.18
N GLN A 117 -3.20 -2.74 -4.97
CA GLN A 117 -1.78 -2.50 -4.68
C GLN A 117 -0.94 -3.77 -4.81
N ILE A 118 -1.42 -4.90 -4.29
CA ILE A 118 -0.73 -6.20 -4.38
C ILE A 118 -0.58 -6.65 -5.84
N ASP A 119 -1.59 -6.46 -6.66
CA ASP A 119 -1.61 -6.86 -8.07
C ASP A 119 -0.59 -6.09 -8.92
N THR A 120 -0.09 -4.95 -8.43
CA THR A 120 1.01 -4.23 -9.10
C THR A 120 2.33 -5.00 -9.09
N ASN A 121 2.50 -6.00 -8.21
CA ASN A 121 3.75 -6.75 -7.97
C ASN A 121 4.95 -5.85 -7.59
N ARG A 122 4.70 -4.67 -7.04
CA ARG A 122 5.71 -3.72 -6.56
C ARG A 122 5.96 -3.93 -5.08
N PHE A 123 6.60 -5.06 -4.75
CA PHE A 123 6.71 -5.56 -3.38
C PHE A 123 7.48 -4.65 -2.42
N GLY A 124 8.48 -3.90 -2.90
CA GLY A 124 9.22 -2.94 -2.09
C GLY A 124 8.33 -1.76 -1.68
N ARG A 125 7.57 -1.21 -2.64
CA ARG A 125 6.57 -0.18 -2.38
C ARG A 125 5.45 -0.69 -1.47
N THR A 126 4.93 -1.87 -1.75
CA THR A 126 3.87 -2.49 -0.94
C THR A 126 4.33 -2.67 0.51
N GLN A 127 5.57 -3.10 0.74
CA GLN A 127 6.13 -3.23 2.08
C GLN A 127 6.17 -1.89 2.81
N ALA A 128 6.71 -0.83 2.20
CA ALA A 128 6.77 0.51 2.78
C ALA A 128 5.36 1.05 3.12
N LEU A 129 4.39 0.80 2.25
CA LEU A 129 3.00 1.17 2.48
C LEU A 129 2.38 0.43 3.67
N LEU A 130 2.61 -0.88 3.79
CA LEU A 130 2.13 -1.69 4.92
C LEU A 130 2.77 -1.27 6.24
N GLU A 131 4.07 -0.95 6.25
CA GLU A 131 4.77 -0.41 7.41
C GLU A 131 4.11 0.90 7.88
N HIS A 132 3.87 1.82 6.94
CA HIS A 132 3.19 3.06 7.25
C HIS A 132 1.74 2.85 7.76
N HIS A 133 0.98 1.94 7.15
CA HIS A 133 -0.39 1.64 7.59
C HIS A 133 -0.42 1.08 9.02
N ALA A 134 0.57 0.28 9.40
CA ALA A 134 0.72 -0.18 10.78
C ALA A 134 1.00 0.98 11.76
N GLU A 135 1.82 1.96 11.36
CA GLU A 135 2.15 3.13 12.17
C GLU A 135 0.95 4.05 12.42
N ILE A 136 0.08 4.26 11.42
CA ILE A 136 -1.09 5.11 11.54
C ILE A 136 -2.30 4.44 12.20
N GLY A 137 -2.20 3.14 12.56
CA GLY A 137 -3.24 2.43 13.29
C GLY A 137 -4.32 1.76 12.43
N VAL A 138 -4.00 1.42 11.18
CA VAL A 138 -4.85 0.52 10.38
C VAL A 138 -5.01 -0.81 11.12
N GLU A 139 -6.17 -1.46 10.98
CA GLU A 139 -6.50 -2.72 11.64
C GLU A 139 -5.37 -3.76 11.47
N PRO A 140 -4.70 -4.16 12.57
CA PRO A 140 -3.50 -4.99 12.51
C PRO A 140 -3.70 -6.33 11.78
N SER A 141 -4.88 -6.95 11.92
CA SER A 141 -5.19 -8.21 11.24
C SER A 141 -5.18 -8.05 9.72
N LEU A 142 -5.70 -6.93 9.20
CA LEU A 142 -5.73 -6.63 7.77
C LEU A 142 -4.32 -6.34 7.24
N VAL A 143 -3.54 -5.54 7.97
CA VAL A 143 -2.14 -5.28 7.61
C VAL A 143 -1.34 -6.59 7.54
N ARG A 144 -1.51 -7.48 8.52
CA ARG A 144 -0.85 -8.80 8.56
C ARG A 144 -1.31 -9.71 7.42
N TYR A 145 -2.60 -9.68 7.07
CA TYR A 145 -3.11 -10.39 5.90
C TYR A 145 -2.36 -9.99 4.63
N PHE A 146 -2.21 -8.70 4.37
CA PHE A 146 -1.52 -8.21 3.17
C PHE A 146 0.00 -8.43 3.19
N TYR A 147 0.64 -8.51 4.35
CA TYR A 147 1.99 -9.06 4.42
C TYR A 147 2.02 -10.52 3.94
N GLY A 148 1.05 -11.33 4.34
CA GLY A 148 0.89 -12.70 3.86
C GLY A 148 0.74 -12.77 2.34
N GLU A 149 -0.15 -11.95 1.77
CA GLU A 149 -0.36 -11.87 0.33
C GLU A 149 0.89 -11.42 -0.41
N MET A 150 1.57 -10.39 0.09
CA MET A 150 2.80 -9.89 -0.50
C MET A 150 3.90 -10.95 -0.55
N PHE A 151 4.14 -11.67 0.55
CA PHE A 151 5.15 -12.74 0.57
C PHE A 151 4.75 -13.90 -0.32
N ARG A 152 3.47 -14.33 -0.27
CA ARG A 152 2.95 -15.41 -1.09
C ARG A 152 3.12 -15.13 -2.59
N GLN A 153 2.83 -13.91 -3.04
CA GLN A 153 2.95 -13.52 -4.45
C GLN A 153 4.40 -13.29 -4.85
N ARG A 154 5.24 -12.73 -3.98
CA ARG A 154 6.65 -12.50 -4.26
C ARG A 154 7.42 -13.81 -4.47
N GLY A 155 7.13 -14.84 -3.70
CA GLY A 155 7.58 -16.21 -3.91
C GLY A 155 9.10 -16.43 -3.89
N ARG A 156 9.84 -15.62 -3.14
CA ARG A 156 11.30 -15.80 -2.95
C ARG A 156 11.56 -16.90 -1.91
N GLU A 157 12.82 -17.33 -1.84
CA GLU A 157 13.27 -18.24 -0.77
C GLU A 157 12.95 -17.66 0.61
N GLY A 158 12.30 -18.45 1.47
CA GLY A 158 11.83 -18.02 2.80
C GLY A 158 10.49 -17.29 2.82
N ASP A 159 9.94 -16.89 1.68
CA ASP A 159 8.67 -16.16 1.65
C ASP A 159 7.47 -17.01 2.07
N ALA A 160 7.51 -18.31 1.84
CA ALA A 160 6.42 -19.20 2.25
C ALA A 160 6.27 -19.22 3.78
N GLU A 161 7.36 -19.29 4.51
CA GLU A 161 7.39 -19.26 5.97
C GLU A 161 6.93 -17.89 6.50
N LEU A 162 7.37 -16.79 5.87
CA LEU A 162 6.94 -15.44 6.22
C LEU A 162 5.44 -15.24 5.96
N ALA A 163 4.91 -15.76 4.86
CA ALA A 163 3.50 -15.71 4.55
C ALA A 163 2.66 -16.51 5.57
N ILE A 164 3.11 -17.73 5.93
CA ILE A 164 2.47 -18.55 6.96
C ILE A 164 2.40 -17.80 8.29
N ALA A 165 3.52 -17.19 8.72
CA ALA A 165 3.57 -16.42 9.96
C ALA A 165 2.62 -15.21 9.91
N ALA A 166 2.61 -14.47 8.80
CA ALA A 166 1.77 -13.30 8.61
C ALA A 166 0.27 -13.65 8.65
N TYR A 167 -0.16 -14.70 7.95
CA TYR A 167 -1.56 -15.15 8.00
C TYR A 167 -1.97 -15.66 9.39
N ARG A 168 -1.08 -16.36 10.10
CA ARG A 168 -1.37 -16.77 11.49
C ARG A 168 -1.62 -15.57 12.38
N HIS A 169 -0.75 -14.56 12.35
CA HIS A 169 -0.94 -13.33 13.12
C HIS A 169 -2.20 -12.55 12.71
N SER A 170 -2.55 -12.56 11.43
CA SER A 170 -3.81 -11.98 10.96
C SER A 170 -5.01 -12.67 11.61
N ILE A 171 -5.04 -13.99 11.60
CA ILE A 171 -6.12 -14.82 12.17
C ILE A 171 -6.21 -14.64 13.69
N GLU A 172 -5.08 -14.67 14.38
CA GLU A 172 -4.99 -14.48 15.84
C GLU A 172 -5.51 -13.09 16.27
N GLY A 173 -5.39 -12.07 15.43
CA GLY A 173 -5.92 -10.74 15.66
C GLY A 173 -7.44 -10.62 15.56
N GLY A 174 -8.13 -11.61 14.99
CA GLY A 174 -9.60 -11.75 15.04
C GLY A 174 -10.38 -11.02 13.93
N ALA A 175 -9.73 -10.17 13.12
CA ALA A 175 -10.36 -9.47 11.99
C ALA A 175 -9.80 -9.90 10.61
N ALA A 176 -9.27 -11.14 10.54
CA ALA A 176 -8.75 -11.69 9.30
C ALA A 176 -9.87 -11.95 8.28
N PRO A 177 -9.66 -11.62 6.99
CA PRO A 177 -10.59 -12.02 5.94
C PRO A 177 -10.58 -13.54 5.75
N PRO A 178 -11.67 -14.14 5.21
CA PRO A 178 -11.75 -15.58 4.99
C PRO A 178 -10.59 -16.13 4.15
N GLU A 179 -10.10 -15.37 3.20
CA GLU A 179 -8.97 -15.71 2.32
C GLU A 179 -7.68 -16.00 3.10
N ALA A 180 -7.49 -15.39 4.28
CA ALA A 180 -6.34 -15.68 5.14
C ALA A 180 -6.29 -17.15 5.57
N TYR A 181 -7.45 -17.71 5.94
CA TYR A 181 -7.59 -19.13 6.33
C TYR A 181 -7.32 -20.03 5.14
N LYS A 182 -7.94 -19.76 4.00
CA LYS A 182 -7.76 -20.52 2.77
C LYS A 182 -6.30 -20.52 2.31
N ASN A 183 -5.69 -19.33 2.20
CA ASN A 183 -4.33 -19.19 1.70
C ASN A 183 -3.30 -19.80 2.66
N LEU A 184 -3.52 -19.69 3.98
CA LEU A 184 -2.73 -20.41 4.98
C LEU A 184 -2.87 -21.92 4.79
N GLY A 185 -4.09 -22.45 4.57
CA GLY A 185 -4.34 -23.85 4.29
C GLY A 185 -3.54 -24.37 3.08
N TYR A 186 -3.54 -23.63 1.98
CA TYR A 186 -2.75 -23.99 0.80
C TYR A 186 -1.25 -24.00 1.04
N LEU A 187 -0.72 -23.03 1.80
CA LEU A 187 0.71 -23.01 2.14
C LEU A 187 1.10 -24.19 3.06
N GLN A 188 0.25 -24.53 4.02
CA GLN A 188 0.45 -25.68 4.91
C GLN A 188 0.38 -26.99 4.13
N LEU A 189 -0.57 -27.13 3.20
CA LEU A 189 -0.65 -28.28 2.31
C LEU A 189 0.62 -28.45 1.48
N LYS A 190 1.11 -27.36 0.89
CA LYS A 190 2.36 -27.36 0.13
C LYS A 190 3.59 -27.69 0.99
N ALA A 191 3.56 -27.34 2.25
CA ALA A 191 4.60 -27.68 3.24
C ALA A 191 4.49 -29.12 3.77
N GLY A 192 3.47 -29.90 3.38
CA GLY A 192 3.23 -31.28 3.82
C GLY A 192 2.49 -31.37 5.18
N ASP A 193 2.01 -30.29 5.74
CA ASP A 193 1.23 -30.28 6.99
C ASP A 193 -0.27 -30.39 6.68
N LEU A 194 -0.66 -31.62 6.28
CA LEU A 194 -2.02 -31.92 5.83
C LEU A 194 -3.08 -31.63 6.92
N GLU A 195 -2.79 -31.99 8.16
CA GLU A 195 -3.75 -31.81 9.26
C GLU A 195 -4.00 -30.34 9.57
N ALA A 196 -2.93 -29.52 9.55
CA ALA A 196 -3.09 -28.08 9.71
C ALA A 196 -3.85 -27.48 8.51
N ALA A 197 -3.55 -27.89 7.28
CA ALA A 197 -4.25 -27.45 6.09
C ALA A 197 -5.75 -27.74 6.15
N LYS A 198 -6.12 -29.01 6.46
CA LYS A 198 -7.53 -29.44 6.59
C LYS A 198 -8.26 -28.63 7.67
N ARG A 199 -7.60 -28.33 8.79
CA ARG A 199 -8.19 -27.48 9.83
C ARG A 199 -8.50 -26.08 9.29
N ARG A 200 -7.57 -25.44 8.58
CA ARG A 200 -7.77 -24.10 8.01
C ARG A 200 -8.85 -24.08 6.92
N PHE A 201 -8.95 -25.12 6.12
CA PHE A 201 -10.01 -25.23 5.11
C PHE A 201 -11.41 -25.38 5.75
N ARG A 202 -11.54 -26.13 6.86
CA ARG A 202 -12.81 -26.19 7.60
C ARG A 202 -13.20 -24.83 8.17
N GLU A 203 -12.27 -24.14 8.82
CA GLU A 203 -12.47 -22.78 9.37
C GLU A 203 -12.88 -21.80 8.24
N TYR A 204 -12.24 -21.86 7.07
CA TYR A 204 -12.63 -21.08 5.90
C TYR A 204 -14.08 -21.31 5.49
N LEU A 205 -14.49 -22.56 5.35
CA LEU A 205 -15.85 -22.93 4.95
C LEU A 205 -16.91 -22.57 6.02
N GLU A 206 -16.54 -22.53 7.30
CA GLU A 206 -17.41 -22.06 8.38
C GLU A 206 -17.65 -20.54 8.27
N ILE A 207 -16.61 -19.75 7.96
CA ILE A 207 -16.69 -18.28 7.84
C ILE A 207 -17.31 -17.87 6.48
N ALA A 208 -17.02 -18.60 5.42
CA ALA A 208 -17.49 -18.34 4.06
C ALA A 208 -18.27 -19.53 3.46
N PRO A 209 -19.45 -19.87 4.00
CA PRO A 209 -20.20 -21.06 3.58
C PRO A 209 -20.71 -21.01 2.13
N GLN A 210 -20.78 -19.82 1.54
CA GLN A 210 -21.21 -19.58 0.17
C GLN A 210 -20.04 -19.26 -0.77
N ALA A 211 -18.79 -19.58 -0.39
CA ALA A 211 -17.63 -19.34 -1.21
C ALA A 211 -17.75 -20.07 -2.57
N SER A 212 -17.39 -19.39 -3.64
CA SER A 212 -17.48 -19.92 -5.01
C SER A 212 -16.55 -21.13 -5.26
N ASP A 213 -15.47 -21.24 -4.48
CA ASP A 213 -14.48 -22.30 -4.52
C ASP A 213 -14.72 -23.44 -3.49
N ARG A 214 -15.89 -23.42 -2.84
CA ARG A 214 -16.28 -24.40 -1.81
C ARG A 214 -16.04 -25.86 -2.26
N ALA A 215 -16.50 -26.24 -3.44
CA ALA A 215 -16.36 -27.60 -3.95
C ALA A 215 -14.88 -28.03 -4.08
N MET A 216 -14.01 -27.09 -4.46
CA MET A 216 -12.57 -27.35 -4.53
C MET A 216 -11.96 -27.56 -3.14
N ILE A 217 -12.39 -26.77 -2.16
CA ILE A 217 -11.90 -26.91 -0.77
C ILE A 217 -12.40 -28.21 -0.16
N GLU A 218 -13.66 -28.61 -0.38
CA GLU A 218 -14.23 -29.88 0.07
C GLU A 218 -13.44 -31.07 -0.50
N PHE A 219 -13.01 -31.02 -1.76
CA PHE A 219 -12.16 -32.07 -2.37
C PHE A 219 -10.84 -32.26 -1.56
N TYR A 220 -10.16 -31.19 -1.13
CA TYR A 220 -8.95 -31.30 -0.28
C TYR A 220 -9.24 -31.85 1.12
N LEU A 221 -10.47 -31.73 1.60
CA LEU A 221 -10.86 -32.29 2.91
C LEU A 221 -11.13 -33.80 2.83
N GLU A 222 -11.59 -34.32 1.66
CA GLU A 222 -11.94 -35.69 1.44
C GLU A 222 -10.74 -36.57 1.03
N GLU A 223 -9.69 -36.02 0.44
CA GLU A 223 -8.48 -36.78 0.11
C GLU A 223 -7.82 -37.36 1.38
N GLU A 224 -7.97 -38.67 1.57
CA GLU A 224 -7.16 -39.48 2.47
C GLU A 224 -5.87 -39.86 1.73
N GLN A 225 -4.72 -39.28 2.12
CA GLN A 225 -3.42 -39.82 1.69
C GLN A 225 -2.78 -40.64 2.82
#